data_a39d5491232f38266ee5e868e8360415
#
_entry.id   a39d5491232f38266ee5e868e8360415
#
_cell.length_a   1.000
_cell.length_b   1.000
_cell.length_c   1.000
_cell.angle_alpha   90.00
_cell.angle_beta   90.00
_cell.angle_gamma   90.00
#
_symmetry.space_group_name_H-M   'P 1'
#
loop_
_entity.id
_entity.type
_entity.pdbx_description
1 polymer ?
#
loop_
_entity_poly.entity_id
_entity_poly.type
_entity_poly.pdbx_seq_one_letter_code
_entity_poly.pdbx_strand_id
1 'polypeptide(L)'
;MIRKLTFEDRSLFLALSEEFYASPAVAHAVPAEYHMRAFDELMRSDAYISCYLLCDGETPAGYALLQKTYSREGGGVCLWIDEIYLRPAFRSKGLGREFFAFADTLGAARLRLEVEPDNTRAIALYTALGFEPLPYSQMVKDTPYPNPEK
;
A
#
# COMPACT_ATOMS: atom_id res chain seq x y z
N MET A 1 9.04 -1.48 13.83
CA MET A 1 10.15 -1.55 12.84
C MET A 1 9.56 -1.69 11.43
N ILE A 2 10.07 -0.91 10.49
CA ILE A 2 9.69 -0.97 9.07
C ILE A 2 10.87 -1.54 8.29
N ARG A 3 10.65 -2.57 7.50
CA ARG A 3 11.69 -3.13 6.65
C ARG A 3 11.16 -3.48 5.25
N LYS A 4 12.02 -3.39 4.25
CA LYS A 4 11.66 -3.76 2.88
C LYS A 4 11.33 -5.25 2.79
N LEU A 5 10.36 -5.59 1.95
CA LEU A 5 10.03 -6.96 1.59
C LEU A 5 11.19 -7.61 0.84
N THR A 6 11.49 -8.87 1.17
CA THR A 6 12.54 -9.65 0.51
C THR A 6 11.98 -10.92 -0.13
N PHE A 7 12.80 -11.62 -0.87
CA PHE A 7 12.39 -12.86 -1.55
C PHE A 7 11.93 -13.95 -0.57
N GLU A 8 12.53 -14.01 0.61
CA GLU A 8 12.20 -14.97 1.66
C GLU A 8 10.82 -14.73 2.28
N ASP A 9 10.27 -13.53 2.11
CA ASP A 9 8.96 -13.16 2.66
C ASP A 9 7.77 -13.60 1.78
N ARG A 10 8.01 -14.37 0.72
CA ARG A 10 6.97 -14.71 -0.26
C ARG A 10 5.70 -15.26 0.38
N SER A 11 5.81 -16.29 1.20
CA SER A 11 4.65 -16.92 1.84
C SER A 11 3.93 -15.96 2.79
N LEU A 12 4.68 -15.15 3.52
CA LEU A 12 4.12 -14.14 4.40
C LEU A 12 3.37 -13.05 3.63
N PHE A 13 3.97 -12.53 2.55
CA PHE A 13 3.33 -11.52 1.71
C PHE A 13 2.02 -12.03 1.12
N LEU A 14 2.02 -13.24 0.56
CA LEU A 14 0.80 -13.83 -0.02
C LEU A 14 -0.30 -13.96 1.03
N ALA A 15 0.03 -14.43 2.23
CA ALA A 15 -0.94 -14.54 3.32
C ALA A 15 -1.51 -13.17 3.72
N LEU A 16 -0.66 -12.17 3.94
CA LEU A 16 -1.08 -10.81 4.30
C LEU A 16 -1.91 -10.15 3.19
N SER A 17 -1.52 -10.32 1.95
CA SER A 17 -2.24 -9.79 0.78
C SER A 17 -3.63 -10.42 0.66
N GLU A 18 -3.75 -11.73 0.80
CA GLU A 18 -5.05 -12.41 0.81
C GLU A 18 -5.93 -11.95 1.98
N GLU A 19 -5.37 -11.82 3.18
CA GLU A 19 -6.08 -11.27 4.34
C GLU A 19 -6.62 -9.87 4.09
N PHE A 20 -5.82 -9.00 3.48
CA PHE A 20 -6.22 -7.63 3.15
C PHE A 20 -7.35 -7.62 2.12
N TYR A 21 -7.23 -8.39 1.05
CA TYR A 21 -8.25 -8.45 -0.02
C TYR A 21 -9.54 -9.16 0.41
N ALA A 22 -9.51 -9.94 1.47
CA ALA A 22 -10.71 -10.51 2.10
C ALA A 22 -11.36 -9.55 3.12
N SER A 23 -10.71 -8.43 3.45
CA SER A 23 -11.20 -7.46 4.43
C SER A 23 -12.20 -6.48 3.81
N PRO A 24 -13.02 -5.78 4.63
CA PRO A 24 -13.94 -4.74 4.15
C PRO A 24 -13.25 -3.52 3.49
N ALA A 25 -11.94 -3.39 3.63
CA ALA A 25 -11.16 -2.29 3.04
C ALA A 25 -11.07 -2.40 1.51
N VAL A 26 -11.34 -3.55 0.94
CA VAL A 26 -11.27 -3.81 -0.51
C VAL A 26 -12.66 -4.05 -1.08
N ALA A 27 -13.01 -3.28 -2.12
CA ALA A 27 -14.33 -3.35 -2.74
C ALA A 27 -14.56 -4.65 -3.52
N HIS A 28 -13.51 -5.23 -4.11
CA HIS A 28 -13.61 -6.41 -4.97
C HIS A 28 -12.46 -7.38 -4.72
N ALA A 29 -12.81 -8.66 -4.60
CA ALA A 29 -11.82 -9.73 -4.61
C ALA A 29 -11.09 -9.78 -5.97
N VAL A 30 -9.84 -10.23 -5.93
CA VAL A 30 -9.05 -10.48 -7.14
C VAL A 30 -8.69 -11.96 -7.25
N PRO A 31 -8.40 -12.48 -8.46
CA PRO A 31 -7.91 -13.84 -8.61
C PRO A 31 -6.63 -14.08 -7.77
N ALA A 32 -6.49 -15.28 -7.21
CA ALA A 32 -5.33 -15.63 -6.39
C ALA A 32 -3.98 -15.39 -7.10
N GLU A 33 -3.94 -15.59 -8.40
CA GLU A 33 -2.75 -15.35 -9.23
C GLU A 33 -2.30 -13.87 -9.25
N TYR A 34 -3.19 -12.91 -8.96
CA TYR A 34 -2.83 -11.49 -8.90
C TYR A 34 -1.93 -11.18 -7.70
N HIS A 35 -2.11 -11.87 -6.58
CA HIS A 35 -1.21 -11.77 -5.44
C HIS A 35 0.20 -12.26 -5.78
N MET A 36 0.30 -13.36 -6.53
CA MET A 36 1.58 -13.90 -6.99
C MET A 36 2.26 -12.95 -7.99
N ARG A 37 1.50 -12.39 -8.93
CA ARG A 37 2.02 -11.39 -9.88
C ARG A 37 2.54 -10.14 -9.17
N ALA A 38 1.84 -9.67 -8.15
CA ALA A 38 2.29 -8.54 -7.34
C ALA A 38 3.63 -8.84 -6.67
N PHE A 39 3.78 -10.03 -6.09
CA PHE A 39 5.05 -10.44 -5.50
C PHE A 39 6.18 -10.51 -6.53
N ASP A 40 5.93 -11.09 -7.69
CA ASP A 40 6.91 -11.18 -8.78
C ASP A 40 7.35 -9.79 -9.25
N GLU A 41 6.41 -8.85 -9.39
CA GLU A 41 6.72 -7.46 -9.75
C GLU A 41 7.54 -6.76 -8.65
N LEU A 42 7.22 -6.98 -7.38
CA LEU A 42 7.98 -6.44 -6.24
C LEU A 42 9.43 -6.95 -6.22
N MET A 43 9.64 -8.20 -6.64
CA MET A 43 10.99 -8.77 -6.72
C MET A 43 11.73 -8.35 -7.99
N ARG A 44 11.00 -8.00 -9.06
CA ARG A 44 11.60 -7.57 -10.32
C ARG A 44 12.32 -6.21 -10.19
N SER A 45 11.67 -5.21 -9.62
CA SER A 45 12.25 -3.88 -9.42
C SER A 45 11.32 -2.98 -8.60
N ASP A 46 11.83 -1.82 -8.17
CA ASP A 46 11.06 -0.75 -7.53
C ASP A 46 10.51 0.28 -8.54
N ALA A 47 10.48 -0.05 -9.85
CA ALA A 47 10.06 0.90 -10.86
C ALA A 47 8.59 1.30 -10.73
N TYR A 48 7.71 0.37 -10.40
CA TYR A 48 6.27 0.59 -10.27
C TYR A 48 5.78 0.52 -8.83
N ILE A 49 6.15 -0.54 -8.12
CA ILE A 49 5.70 -0.79 -6.75
C ILE A 49 6.84 -1.17 -5.84
N SER A 50 6.69 -0.85 -4.57
CA SER A 50 7.55 -1.30 -3.49
C SER A 50 6.72 -1.68 -2.28
N CYS A 51 7.21 -2.61 -1.48
CA CYS A 51 6.48 -3.11 -0.31
C CYS A 51 7.38 -3.14 0.92
N TYR A 52 6.80 -2.77 2.05
CA TYR A 52 7.45 -2.75 3.35
C TYR A 52 6.63 -3.54 4.35
N LEU A 53 7.29 -4.36 5.14
CA LEU A 53 6.68 -5.04 6.28
C LEU A 53 6.68 -4.13 7.50
N LEU A 54 5.53 -4.08 8.17
CA LEU A 54 5.35 -3.39 9.44
C LEU A 54 5.46 -4.44 10.54
N CYS A 55 6.45 -4.31 11.43
CA CYS A 55 6.75 -5.29 12.45
C CYS A 55 6.60 -4.71 13.86
N ASP A 56 5.96 -5.47 14.74
CA ASP A 56 5.94 -5.23 16.18
C ASP A 56 7.14 -6.00 16.78
N GLY A 57 8.22 -5.28 17.07
CA GLY A 57 9.51 -5.92 17.30
C GLY A 57 9.98 -6.69 16.05
N GLU A 58 10.23 -7.98 16.20
CA GLU A 58 10.59 -8.88 15.11
C GLU A 58 9.39 -9.57 14.45
N THR A 59 8.19 -9.39 14.99
CA THR A 59 6.97 -10.06 14.52
C THR A 59 6.32 -9.27 13.39
N PRO A 60 6.18 -9.82 12.18
CA PRO A 60 5.47 -9.15 11.11
C PRO A 60 3.98 -8.97 11.46
N ALA A 61 3.54 -7.72 11.48
CA ALA A 61 2.19 -7.33 11.87
C ALA A 61 1.31 -6.98 10.67
N GLY A 62 1.93 -6.60 9.55
CA GLY A 62 1.23 -6.18 8.36
C GLY A 62 2.20 -5.68 7.29
N TYR A 63 1.67 -5.00 6.28
CA TYR A 63 2.49 -4.44 5.20
C TYR A 63 1.92 -3.12 4.68
N ALA A 64 2.76 -2.40 3.96
CA ALA A 64 2.35 -1.28 3.13
C ALA A 64 2.94 -1.42 1.73
N LEU A 65 2.13 -1.16 0.72
CA LEU A 65 2.51 -1.18 -0.68
C LEU A 65 2.39 0.22 -1.25
N LEU A 66 3.45 0.67 -1.89
CA LEU A 66 3.55 1.98 -2.52
C LEU A 66 3.62 1.84 -4.03
N GLN A 67 2.88 2.69 -4.75
CA GLN A 67 3.02 2.87 -6.19
C GLN A 67 3.87 4.10 -6.48
N LYS A 68 4.65 4.06 -7.53
CA LYS A 68 5.53 5.16 -7.95
C LYS A 68 5.02 5.80 -9.23
N THR A 69 4.83 7.12 -9.19
CA THR A 69 4.48 7.92 -10.35
C THR A 69 5.30 9.22 -10.36
N TYR A 70 5.20 10.02 -11.41
CA TYR A 70 5.76 11.36 -11.44
C TYR A 70 4.63 12.39 -11.36
N SER A 71 4.69 13.29 -10.39
CA SER A 71 3.71 14.36 -10.21
C SER A 71 4.22 15.65 -10.79
N ARG A 72 3.56 16.17 -11.82
CA ARG A 72 3.85 17.51 -12.35
C ARG A 72 3.50 18.61 -11.33
N GLU A 73 2.38 18.44 -10.63
CA GLU A 73 1.93 19.38 -9.59
C GLU A 73 2.85 19.36 -8.36
N GLY A 74 3.36 18.19 -7.97
CA GLY A 74 4.31 18.06 -6.87
C GLY A 74 5.76 18.35 -7.26
N GLY A 75 6.05 18.40 -8.56
CA GLY A 75 7.39 18.68 -9.08
C GLY A 75 8.40 17.56 -8.96
N GLY A 76 7.95 16.29 -8.88
CA GLY A 76 8.85 15.16 -8.74
C GLY A 76 8.14 13.83 -8.55
N VAL A 77 8.87 12.85 -8.05
CA VAL A 77 8.33 11.52 -7.78
C VAL A 77 7.20 11.60 -6.76
N CYS A 78 6.09 10.96 -7.09
CA CYS A 78 4.96 10.77 -6.20
C CYS A 78 4.90 9.30 -5.78
N LEU A 79 4.80 9.05 -4.49
CA LEU A 79 4.50 7.74 -3.94
C LEU A 79 3.04 7.70 -3.48
N TRP A 80 2.28 6.78 -4.04
CA TRP A 80 0.94 6.45 -3.58
C TRP A 80 1.03 5.37 -2.52
N ILE A 81 0.46 5.63 -1.36
CA ILE A 81 0.22 4.60 -0.35
C ILE A 81 -1.03 3.87 -0.81
N ASP A 82 -0.82 2.84 -1.63
CA ASP A 82 -1.90 2.10 -2.29
C ASP A 82 -2.57 1.12 -1.34
N GLU A 83 -1.77 0.44 -0.55
CA GLU A 83 -2.25 -0.50 0.46
C GLU A 83 -1.52 -0.28 1.77
N ILE A 84 -2.25 -0.29 2.87
CA ILE A 84 -1.72 -0.39 4.23
C ILE A 84 -2.61 -1.31 5.03
N TYR A 85 -2.05 -2.41 5.51
CA TYR A 85 -2.77 -3.44 6.24
C TYR A 85 -2.04 -3.82 7.52
N LEU A 86 -2.78 -3.88 8.61
CA LEU A 86 -2.34 -4.44 9.87
C LEU A 86 -3.34 -5.50 10.33
N ARG A 87 -2.81 -6.65 10.71
CA ARG A 87 -3.61 -7.68 11.37
C ARG A 87 -4.29 -7.10 12.61
N PRO A 88 -5.54 -7.46 12.92
CA PRO A 88 -6.31 -6.86 14.01
C PRO A 88 -5.58 -6.81 15.36
N ALA A 89 -4.85 -7.86 15.72
CA ALA A 89 -4.09 -7.95 16.98
C ALA A 89 -2.99 -6.89 17.14
N PHE A 90 -2.55 -6.26 16.03
CA PHE A 90 -1.46 -5.29 16.02
C PHE A 90 -1.91 -3.86 15.78
N ARG A 91 -3.22 -3.64 15.66
CA ARG A 91 -3.79 -2.30 15.46
C ARG A 91 -3.72 -1.47 16.76
N SER A 92 -3.76 -0.16 16.59
CA SER A 92 -3.72 0.82 17.69
C SER A 92 -2.42 0.80 18.53
N LYS A 93 -1.35 0.26 17.99
CA LYS A 93 -0.01 0.23 18.59
C LYS A 93 0.96 1.27 17.98
N GLY A 94 0.46 2.13 17.11
CA GLY A 94 1.28 3.18 16.49
C GLY A 94 2.05 2.75 15.23
N LEU A 95 1.95 1.50 14.79
CA LEU A 95 2.69 1.00 13.62
C LEU A 95 2.34 1.74 12.33
N GLY A 96 1.08 2.14 12.15
CA GLY A 96 0.69 2.97 11.00
C GLY A 96 1.37 4.34 11.02
N ARG A 97 1.41 5.01 12.17
CA ARG A 97 2.13 6.28 12.30
C ARG A 97 3.62 6.14 12.07
N GLU A 98 4.22 5.07 12.56
CA GLU A 98 5.62 4.73 12.30
C GLU A 98 5.88 4.58 10.81
N PHE A 99 4.97 3.91 10.08
CA PHE A 99 5.08 3.78 8.63
C PHE A 99 5.01 5.14 7.93
N PHE A 100 4.08 6.02 8.29
CA PHE A 100 3.99 7.35 7.66
C PHE A 100 5.23 8.19 7.92
N ALA A 101 5.78 8.16 9.14
CA ALA A 101 7.05 8.82 9.43
C ALA A 101 8.21 8.26 8.59
N PHE A 102 8.23 6.95 8.38
CA PHE A 102 9.18 6.30 7.48
C PHE A 102 8.97 6.74 6.02
N ALA A 103 7.71 6.78 5.54
CA ALA A 103 7.39 7.20 4.18
C ALA A 103 7.87 8.62 3.87
N ASP A 104 7.84 9.54 4.84
CA ASP A 104 8.39 10.88 4.71
C ASP A 104 9.90 10.88 4.44
N THR A 105 10.62 9.85 4.85
CA THR A 105 12.08 9.72 4.62
C THR A 105 12.45 9.20 3.24
N LEU A 106 11.48 8.73 2.45
CA LEU A 106 11.75 8.14 1.13
C LEU A 106 12.06 9.16 0.03
N GLY A 107 12.01 10.45 0.34
CA GLY A 107 12.45 11.51 -0.57
C GLY A 107 11.47 11.80 -1.72
N ALA A 108 10.20 11.40 -1.59
CA ALA A 108 9.19 11.74 -2.57
C ALA A 108 8.82 13.22 -2.52
N ALA A 109 8.56 13.82 -3.68
CA ALA A 109 8.03 15.18 -3.76
C ALA A 109 6.57 15.28 -3.30
N ARG A 110 5.85 14.15 -3.37
CA ARG A 110 4.46 14.05 -2.95
C ARG A 110 4.15 12.64 -2.45
N LEU A 111 3.41 12.54 -1.35
CA LEU A 111 2.72 11.33 -0.92
C LEU A 111 1.24 11.47 -1.24
N ARG A 112 0.61 10.43 -1.76
CA ARG A 112 -0.83 10.37 -2.02
C ARG A 112 -1.42 9.10 -1.45
N LEU A 113 -2.69 9.17 -1.10
CA LEU A 113 -3.49 8.02 -0.68
C LEU A 113 -4.95 8.24 -1.08
N GLU A 114 -5.70 7.15 -1.07
CA GLU A 114 -7.16 7.19 -1.20
C GLU A 114 -7.78 6.83 0.15
N VAL A 115 -8.93 7.41 0.44
CA VAL A 115 -9.70 7.13 1.65
C VAL A 115 -11.18 7.24 1.33
N GLU A 116 -11.97 6.30 1.85
CA GLU A 116 -13.43 6.36 1.73
C GLU A 116 -13.96 7.62 2.44
N PRO A 117 -14.90 8.36 1.80
CA PRO A 117 -15.40 9.63 2.34
C PRO A 117 -16.06 9.52 3.73
N ASP A 118 -16.58 8.35 4.06
CA ASP A 118 -17.23 8.06 5.34
C ASP A 118 -16.27 7.51 6.42
N ASN A 119 -15.03 7.23 6.05
CA ASN A 119 -13.99 6.78 7.00
C ASN A 119 -13.41 7.98 7.77
N THR A 120 -14.23 8.56 8.64
CA THR A 120 -13.87 9.79 9.39
C THR A 120 -12.66 9.60 10.29
N ARG A 121 -12.46 8.40 10.83
CA ARG A 121 -11.30 8.09 11.68
C ARG A 121 -9.99 8.13 10.88
N ALA A 122 -9.96 7.54 9.71
CA ALA A 122 -8.80 7.56 8.83
C ALA A 122 -8.51 8.98 8.32
N ILE A 123 -9.55 9.71 7.91
CA ILE A 123 -9.43 11.11 7.46
C ILE A 123 -8.83 11.98 8.57
N ALA A 124 -9.28 11.83 9.82
CA ALA A 124 -8.72 12.57 10.95
C ALA A 124 -7.24 12.26 11.15
N LEU A 125 -6.84 10.98 11.04
CA LEU A 125 -5.44 10.58 11.13
C LEU A 125 -4.60 11.21 10.00
N TYR A 126 -5.05 11.09 8.76
CA TYR A 126 -4.31 11.62 7.61
C TYR A 126 -4.20 13.15 7.65
N THR A 127 -5.27 13.84 8.05
CA THR A 127 -5.23 15.29 8.27
C THR A 127 -4.20 15.68 9.33
N ALA A 128 -4.16 14.94 10.44
CA ALA A 128 -3.16 15.17 11.50
C ALA A 128 -1.72 14.90 11.03
N LEU A 129 -1.54 14.06 10.00
CA LEU A 129 -0.25 13.77 9.38
C LEU A 129 0.11 14.75 8.24
N GLY A 130 -0.72 15.75 7.96
CA GLY A 130 -0.47 16.78 6.96
C GLY A 130 -1.03 16.48 5.57
N PHE A 131 -1.83 15.43 5.42
CA PHE A 131 -2.54 15.19 4.15
C PHE A 131 -3.72 16.14 4.00
N GLU A 132 -3.92 16.60 2.78
CA GLU A 132 -5.02 17.50 2.41
C GLU A 132 -5.87 16.84 1.32
N PRO A 133 -7.21 17.02 1.33
CA PRO A 133 -8.06 16.49 0.29
C PRO A 133 -7.77 17.13 -1.07
N LEU A 134 -7.82 16.34 -2.13
CA LEU A 134 -7.79 16.84 -3.51
C LEU A 134 -9.21 16.89 -4.07
N PRO A 135 -9.51 17.90 -4.93
CA PRO A 135 -10.87 18.09 -5.47
C PRO A 135 -11.20 17.19 -6.65
N TYR A 136 -10.44 16.10 -6.86
CA TYR A 136 -10.61 15.21 -8.01
C TYR A 136 -11.28 13.91 -7.56
N SER A 137 -12.25 13.47 -8.35
CA SER A 137 -12.80 12.12 -8.27
C SER A 137 -12.10 11.21 -9.24
N GLN A 138 -12.04 9.93 -8.92
CA GLN A 138 -11.37 8.93 -9.76
C GLN A 138 -12.40 8.10 -10.54
N MET A 139 -11.99 7.70 -11.74
CA MET A 139 -12.72 6.76 -12.60
C MET A 139 -11.76 5.68 -13.06
N VAL A 140 -12.25 4.45 -13.20
CA VAL A 140 -11.46 3.31 -13.66
C VAL A 140 -12.11 2.63 -14.86
N LYS A 141 -11.29 2.17 -15.77
CA LYS A 141 -11.69 1.25 -16.85
C LYS A 141 -10.65 0.16 -16.94
N ASP A 142 -11.05 -1.04 -16.59
CA ASP A 142 -10.17 -2.20 -16.66
C ASP A 142 -10.13 -2.76 -18.09
N THR A 143 -8.95 -3.19 -18.50
CA THR A 143 -8.78 -3.98 -19.71
C THR A 143 -8.50 -5.41 -19.29
N PRO A 144 -9.19 -6.41 -19.88
CA PRO A 144 -8.90 -7.80 -19.57
C PRO A 144 -7.41 -8.08 -19.73
N TYR A 145 -6.78 -8.65 -18.71
CA TYR A 145 -5.37 -9.00 -18.77
C TYR A 145 -5.14 -9.99 -19.93
N PRO A 146 -4.20 -9.73 -20.83
CA PRO A 146 -3.94 -10.66 -21.91
C PRO A 146 -3.50 -11.99 -21.33
N ASN A 147 -4.27 -13.05 -21.63
CA ASN A 147 -3.87 -14.39 -21.23
C ASN A 147 -2.63 -14.76 -22.06
N PRO A 148 -1.45 -15.01 -21.45
CA PRO A 148 -0.25 -15.34 -22.17
C PRO A 148 -0.32 -16.69 -22.92
N GLU A 149 -1.38 -17.47 -22.70
CA GLU A 149 -1.61 -18.78 -23.32
C GLU A 149 -2.58 -18.74 -24.52
N LYS A 150 -2.89 -17.54 -25.06
CA LYS A 150 -3.70 -17.40 -26.27
C LYS A 150 -2.93 -16.73 -27.37
#